data_39eaab4da63d1795b0369e9d91ba1c31
#
_entry.id   39eaab4da63d1795b0369e9d91ba1c31
#
_cell.length_a   1.000
_cell.length_b   1.000
_cell.length_c   1.000
_cell.angle_alpha   90.00
_cell.angle_beta   90.00
_cell.angle_gamma   90.00
#
_symmetry.space_group_name_H-M   'P 1'
#
loop_
_entity.id
_entity.type
_entity.pdbx_description
1 polymer ?
#
loop_
_entity_poly.entity_id
_entity_poly.type
_entity_poly.pdbx_seq_one_letter_code
_entity_poly.pdbx_strand_id
1 'polypeptide(L)'
;MNLENVLCQINAYHCILHLPSFRAVVSSNDHSGTLRCRAGRTATTPSPFDRAFLFGEGIYEVCLLVNGRFVDMDSHLARLDRSLAACGMTPPPERPQLERIINDLARRNGVTNGLAYLQVTPGATPRSFTAVPQDRATLFILTQAQDFLSAPHLSRGITVQVRPDIRWLHRDIKTIMLLPQVMAKRSALANGFDDTIFVDEQGITEGSSSNIFIVTDAGTLVTRPLSDHLLAGCTRQRIITLARDAGMTVEERIITRDELSRAPEVFATSATYLVVPITRIDDHVVGDGGIGTVTRRLQDAYIAFIRALAATGAP
;
A
#
# COMPACT_ATOMS: atom_id res chain seq x y z
N MET A 1 -21.35 -3.78 24.48
CA MET A 1 -21.67 -4.96 23.66
C MET A 1 -20.37 -5.76 23.58
N ASN A 2 -20.37 -7.01 24.05
CA ASN A 2 -19.14 -7.79 24.20
C ASN A 2 -18.63 -8.17 22.80
N LEU A 3 -17.34 -8.00 22.53
CA LEU A 3 -16.68 -8.28 21.24
C LEU A 3 -16.91 -9.74 20.80
N GLU A 4 -16.97 -10.67 21.75
CA GLU A 4 -17.23 -12.08 21.50
C GLU A 4 -18.61 -12.34 20.87
N ASN A 5 -19.64 -11.58 21.23
CA ASN A 5 -20.95 -11.68 20.61
C ASN A 5 -21.02 -11.07 19.19
N VAL A 6 -20.14 -10.13 18.90
CA VAL A 6 -20.01 -9.54 17.56
C VAL A 6 -19.21 -10.46 16.64
N LEU A 7 -18.16 -11.09 17.17
CA LEU A 7 -17.29 -12.01 16.42
C LEU A 7 -17.92 -13.39 16.21
N CYS A 8 -18.84 -13.84 17.07
CA CYS A 8 -19.50 -15.14 16.95
C CYS A 8 -20.47 -15.24 15.74
N GLN A 9 -20.82 -14.11 15.12
CA GLN A 9 -21.66 -14.08 13.89
C GLN A 9 -20.86 -14.09 12.60
N ILE A 10 -19.52 -14.18 12.67
CA ILE A 10 -18.64 -14.19 11.51
C ILE A 10 -18.61 -15.60 10.90
N ASN A 11 -19.33 -15.81 9.82
CA ASN A 11 -19.14 -16.98 8.95
C ASN A 11 -17.96 -16.72 8.01
N ALA A 12 -17.15 -17.77 7.74
CA ALA A 12 -15.79 -17.73 7.15
C ALA A 12 -15.59 -16.99 5.80
N TYR A 13 -16.63 -16.39 5.22
CA TYR A 13 -16.53 -15.83 3.86
C TYR A 13 -17.03 -14.38 3.70
N HIS A 14 -17.93 -13.90 4.53
CA HIS A 14 -18.37 -12.50 4.55
C HIS A 14 -18.92 -12.16 5.92
N CYS A 15 -18.47 -11.08 6.52
CA CYS A 15 -18.98 -10.59 7.78
C CYS A 15 -19.27 -9.11 7.73
N ILE A 16 -20.44 -8.75 8.32
CA ILE A 16 -20.73 -7.39 8.66
C ILE A 16 -20.61 -7.26 10.16
N LEU A 17 -19.68 -6.43 10.56
CA LEU A 17 -19.59 -5.95 11.91
C LEU A 17 -20.45 -4.71 12.03
N HIS A 18 -21.55 -4.80 12.77
CA HIS A 18 -22.31 -3.63 13.19
C HIS A 18 -21.63 -3.02 14.40
N LEU A 19 -20.74 -2.09 14.15
CA LEU A 19 -20.20 -1.19 15.18
C LEU A 19 -21.14 0.01 15.29
N PRO A 20 -21.29 0.64 16.48
CA PRO A 20 -22.24 1.74 16.68
C PRO A 20 -22.12 2.87 15.66
N SER A 21 -20.93 3.09 15.12
CA SER A 21 -20.61 4.16 14.14
C SER A 21 -20.14 3.65 12.77
N PHE A 22 -20.11 2.31 12.53
CA PHE A 22 -19.55 1.73 11.30
C PHE A 22 -20.34 0.53 10.79
N ARG A 23 -20.38 0.42 9.43
CA ARG A 23 -20.71 -0.80 8.72
C ARG A 23 -19.41 -1.42 8.22
N ALA A 24 -18.99 -2.57 8.77
CA ALA A 24 -17.81 -3.28 8.27
C ALA A 24 -18.23 -4.38 7.31
N VAL A 25 -17.67 -4.37 6.10
CA VAL A 25 -17.78 -5.46 5.13
C VAL A 25 -16.43 -6.16 5.08
N VAL A 26 -16.43 -7.45 5.38
CA VAL A 26 -15.20 -8.24 5.52
C VAL A 26 -15.26 -9.39 4.55
N SER A 27 -14.24 -9.56 3.72
CA SER A 27 -14.20 -10.54 2.63
C SER A 27 -12.87 -11.30 2.56
N SER A 28 -12.91 -12.56 2.11
CA SER A 28 -11.75 -13.32 1.67
C SER A 28 -11.78 -13.50 0.16
N ASN A 29 -10.61 -13.48 -0.48
CA ASN A 29 -10.45 -13.74 -1.90
C ASN A 29 -9.76 -15.08 -2.10
N ASP A 30 -10.33 -15.97 -2.91
CA ASP A 30 -9.60 -17.12 -3.44
C ASP A 30 -8.76 -16.70 -4.66
N HIS A 31 -7.81 -17.54 -5.07
CA HIS A 31 -6.93 -17.27 -6.22
C HIS A 31 -7.66 -17.05 -7.55
N SER A 32 -8.98 -17.30 -7.62
CA SER A 32 -9.80 -17.09 -8.82
C SER A 32 -10.37 -15.69 -8.93
N GLY A 33 -10.15 -14.82 -7.93
CA GLY A 33 -10.73 -13.48 -7.91
C GLY A 33 -12.24 -13.44 -7.73
N THR A 34 -12.87 -14.58 -7.48
CA THR A 34 -14.32 -14.72 -7.36
C THR A 34 -14.74 -14.52 -5.91
N LEU A 35 -15.52 -13.50 -5.65
CA LEU A 35 -16.23 -13.32 -4.37
C LEU A 35 -17.28 -14.43 -4.24
N ARG A 36 -16.99 -15.49 -3.50
CA ARG A 36 -17.95 -16.56 -3.25
C ARG A 36 -18.76 -16.27 -1.99
N CYS A 37 -20.02 -15.85 -2.20
CA CYS A 37 -21.05 -15.99 -1.16
C CYS A 37 -21.52 -17.45 -1.12
N ARG A 38 -21.21 -18.20 -0.05
CA ARG A 38 -21.91 -19.44 0.22
C ARG A 38 -23.32 -19.17 0.78
N ALA A 39 -24.29 -19.78 0.14
CA ALA A 39 -25.72 -19.61 0.27
C ALA A 39 -26.23 -19.51 1.73
N GLY A 40 -27.14 -18.60 1.94
CA GLY A 40 -28.11 -18.65 3.05
C GLY A 40 -28.22 -17.40 3.92
N ARG A 41 -27.38 -16.38 3.77
CA ARG A 41 -27.55 -15.08 4.45
C ARG A 41 -27.22 -13.95 3.50
N THR A 42 -28.01 -12.88 3.56
CA THR A 42 -27.85 -11.67 2.78
C THR A 42 -26.43 -11.14 2.89
N ALA A 43 -25.64 -11.34 1.83
CA ALA A 43 -24.38 -10.63 1.65
C ALA A 43 -24.73 -9.13 1.58
N THR A 44 -24.33 -8.38 2.57
CA THR A 44 -24.49 -6.93 2.47
C THR A 44 -23.34 -6.44 1.60
N THR A 45 -23.67 -6.14 0.38
CA THR A 45 -22.84 -5.39 -0.53
C THR A 45 -22.79 -3.93 -0.09
N PRO A 46 -21.66 -3.22 -0.31
CA PRO A 46 -21.64 -1.77 -0.18
C PRO A 46 -22.78 -1.15 -0.99
N SER A 47 -23.37 -0.10 -0.48
CA SER A 47 -24.44 0.60 -1.20
C SER A 47 -23.91 1.17 -2.51
N PRO A 48 -24.64 1.10 -3.64
CA PRO A 48 -24.28 1.82 -4.85
C PRO A 48 -24.30 3.35 -4.67
N PHE A 49 -24.93 3.84 -3.61
CA PHE A 49 -24.90 5.24 -3.20
C PHE A 49 -23.75 5.55 -2.23
N ASP A 50 -22.84 4.60 -1.94
CA ASP A 50 -21.64 4.90 -1.18
C ASP A 50 -20.78 5.92 -1.94
N ARG A 51 -20.29 6.92 -1.23
CA ARG A 51 -19.54 8.03 -1.82
C ARG A 51 -18.25 7.58 -2.51
N ALA A 52 -17.72 6.41 -2.14
CA ALA A 52 -16.62 5.78 -2.88
C ALA A 52 -16.98 5.48 -4.34
N PHE A 53 -18.20 4.98 -4.60
CA PHE A 53 -18.68 4.72 -5.96
C PHE A 53 -19.05 6.00 -6.71
N LEU A 54 -19.61 6.98 -6.00
CA LEU A 54 -20.13 8.21 -6.63
C LEU A 54 -19.02 9.23 -6.93
N PHE A 55 -17.98 9.30 -6.10
CA PHE A 55 -17.00 10.39 -6.11
C PHE A 55 -15.55 9.93 -5.94
N GLY A 56 -15.30 8.63 -5.70
CA GLY A 56 -13.97 8.16 -5.33
C GLY A 56 -13.54 8.60 -3.92
N GLU A 57 -14.50 8.95 -3.06
CA GLU A 57 -14.26 9.46 -1.72
C GLU A 57 -13.99 8.29 -0.76
N GLY A 58 -12.72 8.02 -0.51
CA GLY A 58 -12.30 6.94 0.37
C GLY A 58 -10.80 6.93 0.58
N ILE A 59 -10.40 6.38 1.70
CA ILE A 59 -9.00 6.20 2.12
C ILE A 59 -8.73 4.71 2.26
N TYR A 60 -7.54 4.26 1.86
CA TYR A 60 -7.20 2.84 1.94
C TYR A 60 -5.81 2.60 2.51
N GLU A 61 -5.58 1.41 3.02
CA GLU A 61 -4.27 0.88 3.41
C GLU A 61 -4.07 -0.54 2.87
N VAL A 62 -2.79 -0.90 2.71
CA VAL A 62 -2.37 -2.26 2.36
C VAL A 62 -1.24 -2.63 3.31
N CYS A 63 -1.47 -3.63 4.15
CA CYS A 63 -0.50 -4.11 5.13
C CYS A 63 -0.01 -5.50 4.75
N LEU A 64 1.31 -5.67 4.67
CA LEU A 64 1.94 -6.97 4.41
C LEU A 64 1.80 -7.87 5.64
N LEU A 65 1.47 -9.14 5.41
CA LEU A 65 1.35 -10.18 6.43
C LEU A 65 2.37 -11.28 6.15
N VAL A 66 3.21 -11.60 7.14
CA VAL A 66 4.20 -12.69 7.06
C VAL A 66 4.16 -13.50 8.33
N ASN A 67 3.96 -14.82 8.22
CA ASN A 67 3.81 -15.76 9.32
C ASN A 67 2.82 -15.28 10.41
N GLY A 68 1.68 -14.71 9.98
CA GLY A 68 0.64 -14.22 10.87
C GLY A 68 0.95 -12.88 11.55
N ARG A 69 2.01 -12.18 11.18
CA ARG A 69 2.39 -10.85 11.70
C ARG A 69 2.31 -9.78 10.61
N PHE A 70 1.64 -8.69 10.91
CA PHE A 70 1.60 -7.54 10.02
C PHE A 70 2.86 -6.70 10.15
N VAL A 71 3.46 -6.36 9.01
CA VAL A 71 4.67 -5.55 8.92
C VAL A 71 4.31 -4.07 9.00
N ASP A 72 5.00 -3.32 9.87
CA ASP A 72 4.85 -1.87 10.03
C ASP A 72 3.39 -1.40 10.28
N MET A 73 2.55 -2.21 10.94
CA MET A 73 1.12 -1.95 11.17
C MET A 73 0.87 -0.56 11.79
N ASP A 74 1.63 -0.17 12.83
CA ASP A 74 1.49 1.14 13.47
C ASP A 74 1.67 2.30 12.48
N SER A 75 2.66 2.18 11.56
CA SER A 75 2.92 3.19 10.54
C SER A 75 1.76 3.28 9.53
N HIS A 76 1.18 2.14 9.15
CA HIS A 76 0.03 2.07 8.27
C HIS A 76 -1.21 2.69 8.92
N LEU A 77 -1.51 2.36 10.16
CA LEU A 77 -2.66 2.93 10.87
C LEU A 77 -2.46 4.43 11.16
N ALA A 78 -1.23 4.86 11.47
CA ALA A 78 -0.93 6.28 11.63
C ALA A 78 -1.13 7.06 10.31
N ARG A 79 -0.80 6.47 9.16
CA ARG A 79 -1.04 7.08 7.85
C ARG A 79 -2.53 7.10 7.50
N LEU A 80 -3.26 6.04 7.84
CA LEU A 80 -4.72 5.99 7.71
C LEU A 80 -5.36 7.18 8.43
N ASP A 81 -5.01 7.39 9.71
CA ASP A 81 -5.55 8.48 10.54
C ASP A 81 -5.26 9.85 9.92
N ARG A 82 -4.02 10.08 9.46
CA ARG A 82 -3.66 11.34 8.78
C ARG A 82 -4.48 11.58 7.52
N SER A 83 -4.64 10.55 6.68
CA SER A 83 -5.39 10.65 5.44
C SER A 83 -6.88 10.89 5.69
N LEU A 84 -7.48 10.23 6.68
CA LEU A 84 -8.85 10.45 7.08
C LEU A 84 -9.07 11.86 7.61
N ALA A 85 -8.18 12.33 8.49
CA ALA A 85 -8.24 13.68 9.06
C ALA A 85 -8.12 14.77 7.96
N ALA A 86 -7.22 14.58 6.99
CA ALA A 86 -7.05 15.50 5.88
C ALA A 86 -8.30 15.61 4.99
N CYS A 87 -9.11 14.56 4.90
CA CYS A 87 -10.38 14.54 4.18
C CYS A 87 -11.61 14.84 5.05
N GLY A 88 -11.44 15.14 6.35
CA GLY A 88 -12.56 15.34 7.28
C GLY A 88 -13.46 14.12 7.43
N MET A 89 -12.92 12.92 7.23
CA MET A 89 -13.67 11.68 7.29
C MET A 89 -13.70 11.12 8.72
N THR A 90 -14.82 10.49 9.07
CA THR A 90 -14.95 9.80 10.36
C THR A 90 -13.90 8.70 10.50
N PRO A 91 -13.10 8.69 11.57
CA PRO A 91 -12.11 7.65 11.79
C PRO A 91 -12.77 6.29 12.02
N PRO A 92 -12.11 5.18 11.65
CA PRO A 92 -12.57 3.82 11.99
C PRO A 92 -12.54 3.60 13.50
N PRO A 93 -12.92 2.40 14.00
CA PRO A 93 -12.73 2.05 15.40
C PRO A 93 -11.30 2.34 15.86
N GLU A 94 -11.11 2.56 17.16
CA GLU A 94 -9.79 2.79 17.75
C GLU A 94 -8.77 1.73 17.27
N ARG A 95 -7.52 2.15 17.06
CA ARG A 95 -6.46 1.28 16.52
C ARG A 95 -6.40 -0.12 17.13
N PRO A 96 -6.44 -0.32 18.48
CA PRO A 96 -6.38 -1.67 19.04
C PRO A 96 -7.57 -2.55 18.64
N GLN A 97 -8.74 -1.96 18.41
CA GLN A 97 -9.91 -2.69 17.93
C GLN A 97 -9.79 -3.02 16.44
N LEU A 98 -9.33 -2.07 15.64
CA LEU A 98 -9.10 -2.28 14.21
C LEU A 98 -8.05 -3.37 13.95
N GLU A 99 -6.95 -3.36 14.69
CA GLU A 99 -5.91 -4.41 14.63
C GLU A 99 -6.46 -5.78 14.99
N ARG A 100 -7.25 -5.89 16.05
CA ARG A 100 -7.92 -7.16 16.40
C ARG A 100 -8.81 -7.65 15.28
N ILE A 101 -9.61 -6.78 14.67
CA ILE A 101 -10.50 -7.13 13.54
C ILE A 101 -9.68 -7.66 12.36
N ILE A 102 -8.59 -6.98 11.99
CA ILE A 102 -7.74 -7.38 10.85
C ILE A 102 -7.06 -8.72 11.13
N ASN A 103 -6.49 -8.90 12.34
CA ASN A 103 -5.84 -10.14 12.75
C ASN A 103 -6.83 -11.32 12.79
N ASP A 104 -8.02 -11.10 13.38
CA ASP A 104 -9.07 -12.12 13.43
C ASP A 104 -9.53 -12.52 12.03
N LEU A 105 -9.64 -11.57 11.12
CA LEU A 105 -10.00 -11.87 9.73
C LEU A 105 -8.94 -12.72 9.05
N ALA A 106 -7.66 -12.33 9.14
CA ALA A 106 -6.56 -13.07 8.55
C ALA A 106 -6.53 -14.53 9.06
N ARG A 107 -6.65 -14.70 10.38
CA ARG A 107 -6.70 -16.03 11.03
C ARG A 107 -7.88 -16.87 10.55
N ARG A 108 -9.10 -16.30 10.47
CA ARG A 108 -10.32 -17.01 10.03
C ARG A 108 -10.27 -17.40 8.56
N ASN A 109 -9.60 -16.59 7.73
CA ASN A 109 -9.38 -16.88 6.33
C ASN A 109 -8.17 -17.81 6.09
N GLY A 110 -7.46 -18.23 7.14
CA GLY A 110 -6.27 -19.07 7.03
C GLY A 110 -5.09 -18.39 6.33
N VAL A 111 -5.07 -17.05 6.29
CA VAL A 111 -4.02 -16.27 5.63
C VAL A 111 -2.91 -16.00 6.66
N THR A 112 -1.79 -16.66 6.50
CA THR A 112 -0.57 -16.45 7.30
C THR A 112 0.48 -15.64 6.55
N ASN A 113 0.51 -15.74 5.22
CA ASN A 113 1.36 -14.93 4.33
C ASN A 113 0.49 -14.29 3.26
N GLY A 114 0.65 -12.97 3.09
CA GLY A 114 -0.20 -12.24 2.16
C GLY A 114 -0.32 -10.77 2.49
N LEU A 115 -1.50 -10.23 2.34
CA LEU A 115 -1.82 -8.86 2.69
C LEU A 115 -3.21 -8.73 3.32
N ALA A 116 -3.39 -7.63 4.06
CA ALA A 116 -4.70 -7.08 4.36
C ALA A 116 -4.86 -5.74 3.62
N TYR A 117 -5.95 -5.61 2.90
CA TYR A 117 -6.43 -4.35 2.34
C TYR A 117 -7.57 -3.84 3.21
N LEU A 118 -7.53 -2.59 3.60
CA LEU A 118 -8.62 -1.92 4.29
C LEU A 118 -8.97 -0.61 3.59
N GLN A 119 -10.26 -0.29 3.56
CA GLN A 119 -10.79 0.92 2.96
C GLN A 119 -11.85 1.53 3.85
N VAL A 120 -11.77 2.83 4.07
CA VAL A 120 -12.77 3.61 4.80
C VAL A 120 -13.40 4.60 3.84
N THR A 121 -14.73 4.66 3.83
CA THR A 121 -15.50 5.63 3.04
C THR A 121 -16.48 6.37 3.93
N PRO A 122 -16.98 7.55 3.54
CA PRO A 122 -18.00 8.25 4.33
C PRO A 122 -19.34 7.51 4.44
N GLY A 123 -19.56 6.47 3.60
CA GLY A 123 -20.84 5.75 3.52
C GLY A 123 -21.77 6.27 2.44
N ALA A 124 -23.03 5.82 2.49
CA ALA A 124 -24.03 6.11 1.46
C ALA A 124 -24.74 7.44 1.70
N THR A 125 -24.90 8.23 0.64
CA THR A 125 -25.68 9.48 0.63
C THR A 125 -26.41 9.62 -0.70
N PRO A 126 -27.47 10.45 -0.79
CA PRO A 126 -27.91 10.95 -2.08
C PRO A 126 -26.74 11.58 -2.85
N ARG A 127 -26.74 11.49 -4.19
CA ARG A 127 -25.67 12.05 -5.02
C ARG A 127 -25.68 13.59 -4.94
N SER A 128 -24.91 14.13 -4.02
CA SER A 128 -24.69 15.56 -3.81
C SER A 128 -23.26 15.78 -3.30
N PHE A 129 -22.56 16.79 -3.78
CA PHE A 129 -21.24 17.16 -3.28
C PHE A 129 -21.26 17.61 -1.83
N THR A 130 -22.34 18.23 -1.39
CA THR A 130 -22.49 18.82 -0.06
C THR A 130 -23.23 17.94 0.93
N ALA A 131 -23.72 16.76 0.50
CA ALA A 131 -24.39 15.84 1.40
C ALA A 131 -23.37 15.29 2.42
N VAL A 132 -23.62 15.58 3.70
CA VAL A 132 -22.88 14.99 4.79
C VAL A 132 -23.53 13.66 5.12
N PRO A 133 -22.79 12.56 5.17
CA PRO A 133 -23.35 11.29 5.60
C PRO A 133 -23.89 11.42 7.04
N GLN A 134 -25.17 11.16 7.20
CA GLN A 134 -25.81 11.10 8.54
C GLN A 134 -25.67 9.72 9.17
N ASP A 135 -25.34 8.72 8.34
CA ASP A 135 -25.19 7.33 8.70
C ASP A 135 -23.70 6.96 8.89
N ARG A 136 -23.49 5.71 9.18
CA ARG A 136 -22.19 5.14 9.51
C ARG A 136 -21.28 5.11 8.29
N ALA A 137 -20.01 5.49 8.50
CA ALA A 137 -18.96 5.24 7.52
C ALA A 137 -18.88 3.73 7.16
N THR A 138 -18.44 3.43 5.94
CA THR A 138 -18.21 2.04 5.54
C THR A 138 -16.74 1.68 5.77
N LEU A 139 -16.49 0.63 6.53
CA LEU A 139 -15.18 -0.01 6.65
C LEU A 139 -15.21 -1.33 5.86
N PHE A 140 -14.39 -1.41 4.82
CA PHE A 140 -14.20 -2.63 4.05
C PHE A 140 -12.80 -3.20 4.34
N ILE A 141 -12.71 -4.50 4.64
CA ILE A 141 -11.44 -5.20 4.84
C ILE A 141 -11.47 -6.50 4.04
N LEU A 142 -10.38 -6.77 3.34
CA LEU A 142 -10.13 -8.08 2.74
C LEU A 142 -8.72 -8.57 3.08
N THR A 143 -8.53 -9.90 3.10
CA THR A 143 -7.22 -10.53 3.18
C THR A 143 -6.99 -11.38 1.95
N GLN A 144 -5.75 -11.40 1.46
CA GLN A 144 -5.35 -12.16 0.29
C GLN A 144 -4.07 -12.93 0.59
N ALA A 145 -4.09 -14.24 0.36
CA ALA A 145 -2.90 -15.07 0.50
C ALA A 145 -1.99 -14.88 -0.71
N GLN A 146 -0.72 -14.55 -0.45
CA GLN A 146 0.33 -14.43 -1.48
C GLN A 146 1.71 -14.43 -0.82
N ASP A 147 2.67 -15.13 -1.43
CA ASP A 147 4.07 -15.06 -1.00
C ASP A 147 4.78 -13.89 -1.70
N PHE A 148 4.90 -12.77 -0.98
CA PHE A 148 5.60 -11.59 -1.47
C PHE A 148 7.12 -11.70 -1.31
N LEU A 149 7.61 -12.54 -0.36
CA LEU A 149 9.05 -12.70 -0.12
C LEU A 149 9.75 -13.53 -1.21
N SER A 150 9.00 -14.33 -1.97
CA SER A 150 9.50 -15.14 -3.08
C SER A 150 9.11 -14.57 -4.45
N ALA A 151 8.64 -13.33 -4.50
CA ALA A 151 8.17 -12.73 -5.75
C ALA A 151 9.32 -12.56 -6.77
N PRO A 152 9.14 -12.98 -8.04
CA PRO A 152 10.22 -12.99 -9.05
C PRO A 152 10.89 -11.62 -9.27
N HIS A 153 10.14 -10.52 -9.11
CA HIS A 153 10.68 -9.17 -9.27
C HIS A 153 11.77 -8.83 -8.24
N LEU A 154 11.82 -9.49 -7.09
CA LEU A 154 12.88 -9.27 -6.10
C LEU A 154 14.25 -9.78 -6.58
N SER A 155 14.29 -10.80 -7.43
CA SER A 155 15.51 -11.39 -7.95
C SER A 155 15.88 -10.89 -9.34
N ARG A 156 14.89 -10.60 -10.22
CA ARG A 156 15.15 -10.14 -11.58
C ARG A 156 15.19 -8.62 -11.73
N GLY A 157 14.67 -7.89 -10.74
CA GLY A 157 14.36 -6.47 -10.87
C GLY A 157 13.12 -6.22 -11.74
N ILE A 158 12.81 -4.94 -11.96
CA ILE A 158 11.73 -4.49 -12.86
C ILE A 158 12.25 -3.47 -13.87
N THR A 159 11.51 -3.34 -14.97
CA THR A 159 11.72 -2.31 -15.98
C THR A 159 10.60 -1.27 -15.86
N VAL A 160 10.91 0.01 -16.03
CA VAL A 160 9.93 1.09 -15.85
C VAL A 160 10.01 2.10 -16.98
N GLN A 161 8.86 2.73 -17.28
CA GLN A 161 8.80 3.92 -18.14
C GLN A 161 8.69 5.18 -17.29
N VAL A 162 9.14 6.33 -17.80
CA VAL A 162 8.95 7.64 -17.16
C VAL A 162 7.80 8.37 -17.83
N ARG A 163 6.84 8.89 -17.03
CA ARG A 163 5.67 9.62 -17.54
C ARG A 163 5.39 10.84 -16.67
N PRO A 164 4.78 11.90 -17.26
CA PRO A 164 4.30 13.04 -16.48
C PRO A 164 3.35 12.61 -15.37
N ASP A 165 3.45 13.26 -14.23
CA ASP A 165 2.57 13.02 -13.10
C ASP A 165 1.24 13.76 -13.28
N ILE A 166 0.22 13.05 -13.75
CA ILE A 166 -1.12 13.57 -13.99
C ILE A 166 -2.09 13.35 -12.84
N ARG A 167 -1.57 12.87 -11.69
CA ARG A 167 -2.38 12.69 -10.49
C ARG A 167 -2.74 14.04 -9.87
N TRP A 168 -3.70 14.05 -8.97
CA TRP A 168 -4.04 15.24 -8.20
C TRP A 168 -2.86 15.70 -7.30
N LEU A 169 -2.93 16.92 -6.72
CA LEU A 169 -1.80 17.53 -6.02
C LEU A 169 -1.62 17.01 -4.57
N HIS A 170 -2.63 16.40 -3.95
CA HIS A 170 -2.54 15.85 -2.59
C HIS A 170 -2.22 14.35 -2.60
N ARG A 171 -1.04 13.98 -3.12
CA ARG A 171 -0.61 12.57 -3.22
C ARG A 171 -0.17 11.98 -1.88
N ASP A 172 0.04 12.83 -0.87
CA ASP A 172 0.27 12.47 0.53
C ASP A 172 -0.95 11.79 1.18
N ILE A 173 -2.16 12.05 0.67
CA ILE A 173 -3.40 11.43 1.10
C ILE A 173 -3.63 10.12 0.32
N LYS A 174 -3.73 8.99 1.04
CA LYS A 174 -3.87 7.66 0.42
C LYS A 174 -5.30 7.37 0.00
N THR A 175 -5.78 8.09 -1.03
CA THR A 175 -7.15 7.97 -1.55
C THR A 175 -7.32 6.80 -2.51
N ILE A 176 -8.58 6.35 -2.67
CA ILE A 176 -8.97 5.35 -3.68
C ILE A 176 -9.09 5.90 -5.11
N MET A 177 -8.79 7.18 -5.34
CA MET A 177 -8.77 7.81 -6.68
C MET A 177 -7.53 7.36 -7.46
N LEU A 178 -7.48 6.09 -7.85
CA LEU A 178 -6.31 5.44 -8.44
C LEU A 178 -6.36 5.33 -9.97
N LEU A 179 -7.31 5.98 -10.64
CA LEU A 179 -7.43 5.88 -12.09
C LEU A 179 -6.14 6.29 -12.85
N PRO A 180 -5.46 7.39 -12.52
CA PRO A 180 -4.19 7.74 -13.18
C PRO A 180 -3.10 6.68 -12.99
N GLN A 181 -2.97 6.11 -11.80
CA GLN A 181 -2.01 5.03 -11.50
C GLN A 181 -2.33 3.77 -12.29
N VAL A 182 -3.62 3.39 -12.37
CA VAL A 182 -4.07 2.24 -13.16
C VAL A 182 -3.80 2.45 -14.65
N MET A 183 -4.06 3.64 -15.18
CA MET A 183 -3.77 3.97 -16.58
C MET A 183 -2.26 3.91 -16.87
N ALA A 184 -1.43 4.47 -15.98
CA ALA A 184 0.02 4.45 -16.12
C ALA A 184 0.58 3.02 -16.08
N LYS A 185 0.10 2.19 -15.14
CA LYS A 185 0.49 0.78 -15.04
C LYS A 185 0.10 -0.03 -16.28
N ARG A 186 -1.13 0.15 -16.77
CA ARG A 186 -1.59 -0.51 -18.01
C ARG A 186 -0.78 -0.06 -19.23
N SER A 187 -0.48 1.23 -19.32
CA SER A 187 0.37 1.76 -20.39
C SER A 187 1.79 1.16 -20.32
N ALA A 188 2.38 1.05 -19.14
CA ALA A 188 3.68 0.41 -18.96
C ALA A 188 3.66 -1.02 -19.48
N LEU A 189 2.71 -1.83 -19.04
CA LEU A 189 2.58 -3.22 -19.49
C LEU A 189 2.37 -3.35 -21.00
N ALA A 190 1.56 -2.48 -21.61
CA ALA A 190 1.34 -2.46 -23.05
C ALA A 190 2.61 -2.09 -23.85
N ASN A 191 3.54 -1.35 -23.24
CA ASN A 191 4.82 -0.96 -23.82
C ASN A 191 5.99 -1.89 -23.43
N GLY A 192 5.73 -3.04 -22.78
CA GLY A 192 6.75 -4.00 -22.37
C GLY A 192 7.56 -3.60 -21.15
N PHE A 193 7.03 -2.74 -20.30
CA PHE A 193 7.59 -2.36 -19.01
C PHE A 193 6.77 -2.94 -17.86
N ASP A 194 7.40 -3.15 -16.71
CA ASP A 194 6.72 -3.66 -15.51
C ASP A 194 5.95 -2.55 -14.76
N ASP A 195 6.42 -1.29 -14.78
CA ASP A 195 5.81 -0.18 -14.03
C ASP A 195 6.11 1.20 -14.64
N THR A 196 5.67 2.27 -13.96
CA THR A 196 5.88 3.67 -14.32
C THR A 196 6.49 4.45 -13.17
N ILE A 197 7.48 5.29 -13.45
CA ILE A 197 7.93 6.39 -12.59
C ILE A 197 7.25 7.67 -13.06
N PHE A 198 6.67 8.40 -12.13
CA PHE A 198 6.09 9.71 -12.39
C PHE A 198 7.10 10.84 -12.17
N VAL A 199 6.92 11.91 -12.94
CA VAL A 199 7.77 13.09 -12.90
C VAL A 199 6.92 14.36 -13.02
N ASP A 200 7.21 15.34 -12.19
CA ASP A 200 6.67 16.71 -12.30
C ASP A 200 7.73 17.69 -12.82
N GLU A 201 7.46 19.00 -12.76
CA GLU A 201 8.38 20.05 -13.19
C GLU A 201 9.66 20.11 -12.35
N GLN A 202 9.61 19.66 -11.09
CA GLN A 202 10.76 19.67 -10.19
C GLN A 202 11.66 18.44 -10.36
N GLY A 203 11.09 17.30 -10.78
CA GLY A 203 11.82 16.03 -10.92
C GLY A 203 10.95 14.82 -10.65
N ILE A 204 11.60 13.74 -10.22
CA ILE A 204 10.93 12.47 -9.92
C ILE A 204 10.02 12.63 -8.70
N THR A 205 8.77 12.17 -8.82
CA THR A 205 7.84 12.11 -7.70
C THR A 205 7.86 10.75 -7.02
N GLU A 206 7.24 9.76 -7.61
CA GLU A 206 7.20 8.37 -7.13
C GLU A 206 6.80 7.40 -8.25
N GLY A 207 6.73 6.10 -7.97
CA GLY A 207 6.19 5.09 -8.89
C GLY A 207 4.66 5.07 -8.91
N SER A 208 4.06 4.20 -9.73
CA SER A 208 2.59 4.07 -9.78
C SER A 208 1.97 3.66 -8.43
N SER A 209 2.72 2.95 -7.60
CA SER A 209 2.32 2.50 -6.26
C SER A 209 3.51 2.36 -5.30
N SER A 210 4.59 3.09 -5.52
CA SER A 210 5.86 2.92 -4.80
C SER A 210 6.64 4.23 -4.71
N ASN A 211 7.49 4.37 -3.69
CA ASN A 211 8.47 5.47 -3.62
C ASN A 211 9.77 5.06 -4.30
N ILE A 212 10.47 6.04 -4.87
CA ILE A 212 11.70 5.84 -5.64
C ILE A 212 12.93 6.27 -4.83
N PHE A 213 13.97 5.49 -4.96
CA PHE A 213 15.30 5.75 -4.43
C PHE A 213 16.34 5.62 -5.53
N ILE A 214 17.38 6.43 -5.46
CA ILE A 214 18.60 6.25 -6.22
C ILE A 214 19.79 6.11 -5.26
N VAL A 215 20.82 5.44 -5.71
CA VAL A 215 22.14 5.43 -5.07
C VAL A 215 23.08 6.23 -5.97
N THR A 216 23.83 7.18 -5.41
CA THR A 216 24.82 7.96 -6.16
C THR A 216 26.14 7.20 -6.27
N ASP A 217 27.06 7.66 -7.14
CA ASP A 217 28.44 7.11 -7.25
C ASP A 217 29.20 7.16 -5.92
N ALA A 218 28.87 8.11 -5.04
CA ALA A 218 29.43 8.20 -3.69
C ALA A 218 28.81 7.23 -2.68
N GLY A 219 27.81 6.41 -3.10
CA GLY A 219 27.10 5.48 -2.23
C GLY A 219 26.03 6.17 -1.37
N THR A 220 25.68 7.41 -1.62
CA THR A 220 24.63 8.14 -0.92
C THR A 220 23.26 7.67 -1.40
N LEU A 221 22.39 7.32 -0.48
CA LEU A 221 20.99 6.98 -0.74
C LEU A 221 20.16 8.27 -0.84
N VAL A 222 19.48 8.47 -1.95
CA VAL A 222 18.66 9.66 -2.19
C VAL A 222 17.21 9.28 -2.46
N THR A 223 16.27 10.00 -1.87
CA THR A 223 14.83 9.91 -2.15
C THR A 223 14.18 11.28 -2.03
N ARG A 224 13.06 11.51 -2.73
CA ARG A 224 12.33 12.77 -2.65
C ARG A 224 11.85 13.06 -1.22
N PRO A 225 11.97 14.31 -0.71
CA PRO A 225 11.48 14.67 0.63
C PRO A 225 9.95 14.61 0.67
N LEU A 226 9.40 14.35 1.86
CA LEU A 226 7.95 14.29 2.06
C LEU A 226 7.33 15.67 1.79
N SER A 227 6.25 15.66 1.04
CA SER A 227 5.40 16.80 0.71
C SER A 227 4.04 16.28 0.24
N ASP A 228 3.15 17.16 -0.19
CA ASP A 228 1.90 16.82 -0.87
C ASP A 228 2.11 16.19 -2.27
N HIS A 229 3.33 16.22 -2.80
CA HIS A 229 3.67 15.66 -4.11
C HIS A 229 3.93 14.15 -4.12
N LEU A 230 4.01 13.47 -2.98
CA LEU A 230 4.21 12.02 -2.90
C LEU A 230 3.61 11.41 -1.62
N LEU A 231 3.34 10.11 -1.68
CA LEU A 231 2.86 9.38 -0.52
C LEU A 231 3.99 9.10 0.48
N ALA A 232 3.74 9.36 1.77
CA ALA A 232 4.63 8.97 2.86
C ALA A 232 4.61 7.42 3.03
N GLY A 233 5.47 6.72 2.29
CA GLY A 233 5.53 5.26 2.27
C GLY A 233 6.03 4.69 3.60
N CYS A 234 5.34 3.69 4.17
CA CYS A 234 5.78 2.99 5.38
C CYS A 234 7.09 2.23 5.11
N THR A 235 7.16 1.50 3.99
CA THR A 235 8.40 0.84 3.55
C THR A 235 9.51 1.85 3.26
N ARG A 236 9.21 2.99 2.61
CA ARG A 236 10.18 4.08 2.42
C ARG A 236 10.81 4.49 3.76
N GLN A 237 10.00 4.77 4.76
CA GLN A 237 10.48 5.18 6.08
C GLN A 237 11.34 4.09 6.73
N ARG A 238 10.94 2.83 6.62
CA ARG A 238 11.71 1.69 7.14
C ARG A 238 13.07 1.57 6.47
N ILE A 239 13.14 1.72 5.14
CA ILE A 239 14.41 1.67 4.40
C ILE A 239 15.35 2.82 4.80
N ILE A 240 14.82 4.02 4.98
CA ILE A 240 15.62 5.15 5.48
C ILE A 240 16.22 4.84 6.86
N THR A 241 15.42 4.27 7.76
CA THR A 241 15.90 3.86 9.08
C THR A 241 17.00 2.80 8.97
N LEU A 242 16.75 1.72 8.24
CA LEU A 242 17.73 0.63 8.04
C LEU A 242 19.04 1.12 7.40
N ALA A 243 18.95 2.04 6.44
CA ALA A 243 20.12 2.62 5.80
C ALA A 243 20.95 3.46 6.79
N ARG A 244 20.30 4.31 7.59
CA ARG A 244 20.96 5.11 8.63
C ARG A 244 21.59 4.24 9.70
N ASP A 245 20.89 3.22 10.17
CA ASP A 245 21.40 2.24 11.16
C ASP A 245 22.63 1.45 10.63
N ALA A 246 22.67 1.27 9.30
CA ALA A 246 23.83 0.66 8.62
C ALA A 246 24.97 1.65 8.31
N GLY A 247 24.89 2.90 8.81
CA GLY A 247 25.90 3.94 8.63
C GLY A 247 25.94 4.57 7.24
N MET A 248 24.86 4.42 6.44
CA MET A 248 24.78 5.02 5.12
C MET A 248 24.35 6.48 5.21
N THR A 249 24.90 7.32 4.33
CA THR A 249 24.42 8.68 4.11
C THR A 249 23.07 8.62 3.38
N VAL A 250 22.06 9.29 3.93
CA VAL A 250 20.71 9.37 3.35
C VAL A 250 20.33 10.83 3.17
N GLU A 251 20.02 11.21 1.94
CA GLU A 251 19.55 12.54 1.57
C GLU A 251 18.08 12.48 1.13
N GLU A 252 17.27 13.33 1.75
CA GLU A 252 15.88 13.52 1.34
C GLU A 252 15.81 14.83 0.54
N ARG A 253 15.97 14.73 -0.78
CA ARG A 253 15.97 15.84 -1.73
C ARG A 253 15.32 15.43 -3.05
N ILE A 254 15.07 16.41 -3.91
CA ILE A 254 14.55 16.17 -5.26
C ILE A 254 15.60 15.37 -6.06
N ILE A 255 15.11 14.41 -6.82
CA ILE A 255 15.87 13.63 -7.80
C ILE A 255 15.51 14.18 -9.18
N THR A 256 16.47 14.70 -9.91
CA THR A 256 16.25 15.17 -11.29
C THR A 256 16.16 14.00 -12.27
N ARG A 257 15.62 14.23 -13.47
CA ARG A 257 15.64 13.22 -14.54
C ARG A 257 17.06 12.78 -14.90
N ASP A 258 17.98 13.74 -14.94
CA ASP A 258 19.39 13.51 -15.24
C ASP A 258 20.08 12.65 -14.18
N GLU A 259 19.80 12.89 -12.90
CA GLU A 259 20.32 12.05 -11.83
C GLU A 259 19.74 10.65 -11.90
N LEU A 260 18.44 10.51 -12.16
CA LEU A 260 17.81 9.21 -12.32
C LEU A 260 18.46 8.40 -13.47
N SER A 261 18.76 9.04 -14.60
CA SER A 261 19.35 8.38 -15.77
C SER A 261 20.82 7.99 -15.56
N ARG A 262 21.54 8.68 -14.67
CA ARG A 262 22.97 8.42 -14.38
C ARG A 262 23.21 7.62 -13.11
N ALA A 263 22.17 7.37 -12.32
CA ALA A 263 22.31 6.66 -11.06
C ALA A 263 22.80 5.22 -11.31
N PRO A 264 23.87 4.76 -10.63
CA PRO A 264 24.35 3.40 -10.75
C PRO A 264 23.36 2.36 -10.21
N GLU A 265 22.50 2.76 -9.25
CA GLU A 265 21.44 1.90 -8.73
C GLU A 265 20.15 2.70 -8.53
N VAL A 266 19.03 2.11 -8.92
CA VAL A 266 17.69 2.63 -8.69
C VAL A 266 16.80 1.52 -8.15
N PHE A 267 15.96 1.84 -7.18
CA PHE A 267 14.97 0.88 -6.67
C PHE A 267 13.68 1.56 -6.22
N ALA A 268 12.63 0.77 -6.14
CA ALA A 268 11.34 1.21 -5.65
C ALA A 268 10.95 0.47 -4.36
N THR A 269 10.09 1.11 -3.53
CA THR A 269 9.64 0.53 -2.26
C THR A 269 8.14 0.64 -2.09
N SER A 270 7.50 -0.44 -1.68
CA SER A 270 6.10 -0.46 -1.21
C SER A 270 5.85 -1.69 -0.32
N ALA A 271 4.69 -1.77 0.31
CA ALA A 271 4.32 -2.91 1.14
C ALA A 271 4.35 -4.25 0.38
N THR A 272 4.06 -4.24 -0.93
CA THR A 272 4.00 -5.44 -1.77
C THR A 272 5.22 -5.63 -2.68
N TYR A 273 5.91 -4.55 -3.03
CA TYR A 273 7.19 -4.62 -3.75
C TYR A 273 8.37 -4.87 -2.82
N LEU A 274 8.21 -4.57 -1.52
CA LEU A 274 9.32 -4.55 -0.57
C LEU A 274 10.39 -3.55 -1.03
N VAL A 275 11.57 -4.03 -1.39
CA VAL A 275 12.64 -3.29 -2.08
C VAL A 275 12.82 -3.95 -3.44
N VAL A 276 12.31 -3.35 -4.50
CA VAL A 276 12.42 -3.90 -5.85
C VAL A 276 13.44 -3.14 -6.67
N PRO A 277 14.48 -3.80 -7.18
CA PRO A 277 15.46 -3.16 -8.05
C PRO A 277 14.85 -2.72 -9.37
N ILE A 278 15.24 -1.57 -9.90
CA ILE A 278 14.91 -1.10 -11.24
C ILE A 278 16.15 -1.26 -12.11
N THR A 279 16.06 -2.11 -13.13
CA THR A 279 17.19 -2.49 -13.99
C THR A 279 17.18 -1.77 -15.34
N ARG A 280 16.03 -1.19 -15.74
CA ARG A 280 15.89 -0.41 -16.97
C ARG A 280 14.83 0.68 -16.79
N ILE A 281 15.13 1.87 -17.31
CA ILE A 281 14.23 3.03 -17.32
C ILE A 281 14.13 3.53 -18.76
N ASP A 282 12.92 3.46 -19.34
CA ASP A 282 12.71 3.66 -20.79
C ASP A 282 13.73 2.82 -21.60
N ASP A 283 14.53 3.42 -22.43
CA ASP A 283 15.59 2.75 -23.23
C ASP A 283 16.94 2.67 -22.51
N HIS A 284 17.04 3.20 -21.28
CA HIS A 284 18.29 3.29 -20.54
C HIS A 284 18.43 2.12 -19.55
N VAL A 285 19.56 1.40 -19.61
CA VAL A 285 19.91 0.36 -18.64
C VAL A 285 20.51 1.02 -17.40
N VAL A 286 20.01 0.66 -16.21
CA VAL A 286 20.53 1.17 -14.93
C VAL A 286 21.78 0.37 -14.54
N GLY A 287 22.90 1.06 -14.32
CA GLY A 287 24.18 0.42 -14.00
C GLY A 287 24.60 -0.58 -15.08
N ASP A 288 24.81 -1.82 -14.69
CA ASP A 288 25.13 -2.93 -15.60
C ASP A 288 23.89 -3.77 -16.00
N GLY A 289 22.68 -3.34 -15.62
CA GLY A 289 21.43 -4.06 -15.84
C GLY A 289 21.14 -5.12 -14.76
N GLY A 290 22.02 -5.29 -13.80
CA GLY A 290 21.87 -6.17 -12.64
C GLY A 290 21.28 -5.46 -11.42
N ILE A 291 21.29 -6.16 -10.31
CA ILE A 291 20.88 -5.61 -9.02
C ILE A 291 22.12 -5.03 -8.34
N GLY A 292 22.11 -3.73 -8.07
CA GLY A 292 23.22 -3.08 -7.41
C GLY A 292 23.44 -3.56 -5.97
N THR A 293 24.67 -3.41 -5.50
CA THR A 293 25.10 -3.96 -4.19
C THR A 293 24.42 -3.29 -3.01
N VAL A 294 24.18 -1.97 -3.08
CA VAL A 294 23.49 -1.22 -2.03
C VAL A 294 22.01 -1.61 -2.00
N THR A 295 21.39 -1.70 -3.15
CA THR A 295 19.98 -2.15 -3.29
C THR A 295 19.82 -3.56 -2.71
N ARG A 296 20.71 -4.49 -3.04
CA ARG A 296 20.70 -5.86 -2.50
C ARG A 296 20.86 -5.86 -0.98
N ARG A 297 21.82 -5.09 -0.46
CA ARG A 297 22.03 -4.98 1.00
C ARG A 297 20.78 -4.47 1.73
N LEU A 298 20.12 -3.45 1.20
CA LEU A 298 18.90 -2.90 1.80
C LEU A 298 17.70 -3.86 1.66
N GLN A 299 17.60 -4.57 0.55
CA GLN A 299 16.59 -5.62 0.34
C GLN A 299 16.76 -6.74 1.37
N ASP A 300 17.98 -7.25 1.52
CA ASP A 300 18.29 -8.33 2.47
C ASP A 300 18.05 -7.87 3.92
N ALA A 301 18.45 -6.65 4.27
CA ALA A 301 18.20 -6.07 5.60
C ALA A 301 16.69 -5.94 5.89
N TYR A 302 15.88 -5.51 4.91
CA TYR A 302 14.44 -5.41 5.09
C TYR A 302 13.78 -6.79 5.20
N ILE A 303 14.20 -7.76 4.39
CA ILE A 303 13.71 -9.15 4.49
C ILE A 303 14.08 -9.77 5.83
N ALA A 304 15.32 -9.52 6.31
CA ALA A 304 15.76 -9.96 7.63
C ALA A 304 14.91 -9.35 8.77
N PHE A 305 14.63 -8.05 8.69
CA PHE A 305 13.71 -7.36 9.60
C PHE A 305 12.32 -8.01 9.63
N ILE A 306 11.72 -8.26 8.44
CA ILE A 306 10.41 -8.92 8.32
C ILE A 306 10.44 -10.32 8.96
N ARG A 307 11.47 -11.10 8.68
CA ARG A 307 11.64 -12.46 9.23
C ARG A 307 11.81 -12.44 10.74
N ALA A 308 12.60 -11.50 11.28
CA ALA A 308 12.77 -11.34 12.72
C ALA A 308 11.44 -10.98 13.41
N LEU A 309 10.67 -10.05 12.85
CA LEU A 309 9.32 -9.70 13.31
C LEU A 309 8.41 -10.93 13.32
N ALA A 310 8.43 -11.72 12.25
CA ALA A 310 7.62 -12.93 12.09
C ALA A 310 8.04 -14.07 13.04
N ALA A 311 9.28 -14.08 13.54
CA ALA A 311 9.79 -15.08 14.47
C ALA A 311 9.42 -14.80 15.94
N THR A 312 9.00 -13.58 16.29
CA THR A 312 8.66 -13.20 17.68
C THR A 312 7.39 -13.85 18.23
N GLY A 313 6.87 -14.88 17.58
CA GLY A 313 5.75 -15.72 17.98
C GLY A 313 4.39 -15.15 17.52
N ALA A 314 3.48 -16.05 17.15
CA ALA A 314 2.06 -15.71 17.08
C ALA A 314 1.53 -15.43 18.50
N PRO A 315 0.64 -14.46 18.72
CA PRO A 315 -0.02 -14.27 20.01
C PRO A 315 -0.91 -15.45 20.36
#